data_f9f732faa3f48600240c5a028af725ed
#
_entry.id   f9f732faa3f48600240c5a028af725ed
#
_cell.length_a   1.000
_cell.length_b   1.000
_cell.length_c   1.000
_cell.angle_alpha   90.00
_cell.angle_beta   90.00
_cell.angle_gamma   90.00
#
_symmetry.space_group_name_H-M   'P 1'
#
loop_
_entity.id
_entity.type
_entity.pdbx_description
1 polymer ?
#
loop_
_entity_poly.entity_id
_entity_poly.type
_entity_poly.pdbx_seq_one_letter_code
_entity_poly.pdbx_strand_id
1 'polypeptide(L)'
;MATAMGLGVAVGRTPTPETAQTAPENAVVYDLSGYPDPGPPSATSWISDWQIDWLWLTVAVVAVVVYVRWALRLRARGDHWPLLRTLSWVLGWVVFVYFTSGGPAVYGKILFSWHMVEHMGVAMIAPLLLVPGAPVTLALRALPARKDKTLGPRELILATVHSSYLRVLANPAVAASLFFFSLAIFYYSPLFELAMRTHTGHVLMMVHFLLTGYMFTWVLIGIDPGPKRWSPLALLVVLFATISFHAFFGVILTQSTQLLAEDFFGRLDLSWMRDPIADQQRGGAIAWGVGEAPTLVLAIAVAWQWMRSDDRETARRDRAADRNGDAELEAYNRHLAGLSRED
;
A
#
# COMPACT_ATOMS: atom_id res chain seq x y z
N MET A 1 26.77 -10.73 -20.73
CA MET A 1 25.90 -9.57 -20.54
C MET A 1 24.56 -9.92 -21.16
N ALA A 2 23.62 -10.38 -20.38
CA ALA A 2 22.28 -10.70 -20.86
C ALA A 2 21.39 -9.49 -20.55
N THR A 3 21.11 -8.70 -21.56
CA THR A 3 20.09 -7.68 -21.52
C THR A 3 18.73 -8.37 -21.46
N ALA A 4 18.09 -8.38 -20.29
CA ALA A 4 16.71 -8.78 -20.17
C ALA A 4 15.86 -7.74 -20.93
N MET A 5 15.37 -8.09 -22.10
CA MET A 5 14.36 -7.34 -22.83
C MET A 5 13.10 -7.27 -21.97
N GLY A 6 12.80 -6.07 -21.44
CA GLY A 6 11.50 -5.80 -20.86
C GLY A 6 10.44 -5.90 -21.94
N LEU A 7 9.51 -6.85 -21.81
CA LEU A 7 8.31 -6.96 -22.65
C LEU A 7 7.28 -5.90 -22.19
N GLY A 8 7.57 -4.63 -22.48
CA GLY A 8 6.62 -3.54 -22.37
C GLY A 8 6.15 -3.13 -23.77
N VAL A 9 4.86 -3.20 -24.03
CA VAL A 9 4.27 -2.67 -25.27
C VAL A 9 3.59 -1.36 -24.90
N ALA A 10 4.11 -0.26 -25.44
CA ALA A 10 3.45 1.06 -25.36
C ALA A 10 2.18 1.02 -26.22
N VAL A 11 1.01 1.10 -25.59
CA VAL A 11 -0.26 1.30 -26.28
C VAL A 11 -0.62 2.78 -26.15
N GLY A 12 -0.43 3.55 -27.22
CA GLY A 12 -0.81 4.96 -27.24
C GLY A 12 0.01 5.85 -28.21
N ARG A 13 1.29 5.59 -28.32
CA ARG A 13 2.16 6.15 -29.38
C ARG A 13 3.18 5.09 -29.76
N THR A 14 2.83 4.24 -30.73
CA THR A 14 3.87 3.52 -31.46
C THR A 14 4.66 4.55 -32.25
N PRO A 15 5.98 4.70 -32.02
CA PRO A 15 6.79 5.50 -32.93
C PRO A 15 6.67 4.83 -34.31
N THR A 16 6.29 5.62 -35.31
CA THR A 16 6.37 5.17 -36.69
C THR A 16 7.83 4.77 -36.98
N PRO A 17 8.10 3.80 -37.87
CA PRO A 17 9.48 3.39 -38.20
C PRO A 17 10.40 4.55 -38.62
N GLU A 18 9.84 5.66 -39.13
CA GLU A 18 10.58 6.90 -39.47
C GLU A 18 11.08 7.68 -38.27
N THR A 19 10.37 7.67 -37.11
CA THR A 19 10.82 8.33 -35.87
C THR A 19 11.90 7.55 -35.12
N ALA A 20 12.02 6.25 -35.35
CA ALA A 20 13.08 5.42 -34.74
C ALA A 20 14.46 5.66 -35.39
N GLN A 21 14.53 6.27 -36.56
CA GLN A 21 15.80 6.52 -37.27
C GLN A 21 16.41 7.92 -37.03
N THR A 22 15.74 8.81 -36.27
CA THR A 22 16.19 10.19 -36.05
C THR A 22 16.76 10.45 -34.64
N ALA A 23 17.14 9.45 -33.88
CA ALA A 23 17.39 9.62 -32.46
C ALA A 23 18.82 9.42 -31.97
N PRO A 24 19.78 10.35 -32.16
CA PRO A 24 20.88 10.45 -31.21
C PRO A 24 20.48 11.14 -29.88
N GLU A 25 19.48 12.00 -29.85
CA GLU A 25 19.06 12.73 -28.65
C GLU A 25 18.41 11.85 -27.56
N ASN A 26 17.78 10.73 -27.92
CA ASN A 26 17.05 9.87 -26.99
C ASN A 26 17.78 8.57 -26.60
N ALA A 27 18.98 8.34 -27.12
CA ALA A 27 19.74 7.13 -26.84
C ALA A 27 20.11 7.03 -25.35
N VAL A 28 20.47 8.13 -24.71
CA VAL A 28 20.86 8.16 -23.30
C VAL A 28 19.69 7.82 -22.38
N VAL A 29 18.51 8.33 -22.67
CA VAL A 29 17.28 8.01 -21.89
C VAL A 29 16.98 6.54 -21.99
N TYR A 30 17.02 5.96 -23.19
CA TYR A 30 16.78 4.54 -23.41
C TYR A 30 17.85 3.65 -22.74
N ASP A 31 19.12 4.02 -22.83
CA ASP A 31 20.22 3.26 -22.24
C ASP A 31 20.16 3.24 -20.70
N LEU A 32 19.71 4.33 -20.09
CA LEU A 32 19.63 4.45 -18.64
C LEU A 32 18.33 3.86 -18.08
N SER A 33 17.18 4.20 -18.67
CA SER A 33 15.85 3.83 -18.16
C SER A 33 15.31 2.52 -18.75
N GLY A 34 15.84 2.08 -19.90
CA GLY A 34 15.30 0.98 -20.70
C GLY A 34 14.04 1.34 -21.51
N TYR A 35 13.66 2.63 -21.56
CA TYR A 35 12.44 3.11 -22.21
C TYR A 35 12.71 4.34 -23.08
N PRO A 36 11.96 4.50 -24.20
CA PRO A 36 12.08 5.71 -25.03
C PRO A 36 11.58 6.95 -24.26
N ASP A 37 12.15 8.12 -24.58
CA ASP A 37 11.65 9.38 -24.05
C ASP A 37 10.21 9.63 -24.52
N PRO A 38 9.21 9.73 -23.61
CA PRO A 38 7.83 10.01 -23.99
C PRO A 38 7.61 11.50 -24.34
N GLY A 39 8.61 12.36 -24.19
CA GLY A 39 8.47 13.80 -24.27
C GLY A 39 7.86 14.43 -23.02
N PRO A 40 7.62 15.75 -23.01
CA PRO A 40 7.11 16.46 -21.84
C PRO A 40 5.69 15.99 -21.48
N PRO A 41 5.41 15.74 -20.17
CA PRO A 41 4.08 15.36 -19.72
C PRO A 41 3.07 16.51 -19.93
N SER A 42 1.87 16.16 -20.31
CA SER A 42 0.72 17.06 -20.46
C SER A 42 -0.42 16.67 -19.53
N ALA A 43 -1.46 17.49 -19.43
CA ALA A 43 -2.64 17.13 -18.62
C ALA A 43 -3.32 15.85 -19.12
N THR A 44 -3.23 15.53 -20.41
CA THR A 44 -3.78 14.31 -20.99
C THR A 44 -2.94 13.08 -20.69
N SER A 45 -1.64 13.23 -20.40
CA SER A 45 -0.70 12.12 -20.11
C SER A 45 -1.15 11.25 -18.94
N TRP A 46 -1.92 11.79 -18.01
CA TRP A 46 -2.54 11.02 -16.93
C TRP A 46 -3.45 9.90 -17.42
N ILE A 47 -4.06 10.06 -18.60
CA ILE A 47 -5.08 9.14 -19.12
C ILE A 47 -4.63 8.48 -20.42
N SER A 48 -3.92 9.22 -21.30
CA SER A 48 -3.57 8.77 -22.64
C SER A 48 -2.32 7.89 -22.69
N ASP A 49 -1.37 8.13 -21.76
CA ASP A 49 -0.06 7.51 -21.85
C ASP A 49 -0.02 6.22 -21.03
N TRP A 50 0.18 5.10 -21.73
CA TRP A 50 0.19 3.77 -21.13
C TRP A 50 1.38 2.97 -21.60
N GLN A 51 1.99 2.27 -20.65
CA GLN A 51 3.02 1.27 -20.91
C GLN A 51 2.69 0.04 -20.08
N ILE A 52 2.05 -0.95 -20.69
CA ILE A 52 1.56 -2.12 -19.98
C ILE A 52 2.74 -2.93 -19.43
N ASP A 53 2.80 -3.05 -18.11
CA ASP A 53 3.65 -4.02 -17.45
C ASP A 53 2.90 -5.36 -17.36
N TRP A 54 3.30 -6.30 -18.21
CA TRP A 54 2.64 -7.61 -18.33
C TRP A 54 2.74 -8.46 -17.06
N LEU A 55 3.80 -8.27 -16.27
CA LEU A 55 3.95 -8.96 -15.00
C LEU A 55 2.85 -8.53 -14.03
N TRP A 56 2.73 -7.22 -13.82
CA TRP A 56 1.74 -6.67 -12.89
C TRP A 56 0.31 -6.86 -13.37
N LEU A 57 0.07 -6.71 -14.65
CA LEU A 57 -1.26 -7.01 -15.23
C LEU A 57 -1.63 -8.48 -15.01
N THR A 58 -0.70 -9.41 -15.24
CA THR A 58 -0.96 -10.83 -15.02
C THR A 58 -1.23 -11.14 -13.55
N VAL A 59 -0.44 -10.59 -12.64
CA VAL A 59 -0.65 -10.74 -11.18
C VAL A 59 -2.03 -10.20 -10.79
N ALA A 60 -2.41 -9.02 -11.26
CA ALA A 60 -3.70 -8.41 -10.97
C ALA A 60 -4.87 -9.26 -11.51
N VAL A 61 -4.79 -9.71 -12.77
CA VAL A 61 -5.83 -10.55 -13.38
C VAL A 61 -5.97 -11.86 -12.61
N VAL A 62 -4.87 -12.54 -12.30
CA VAL A 62 -4.91 -13.81 -11.53
C VAL A 62 -5.51 -13.57 -10.14
N ALA A 63 -5.09 -12.52 -9.43
CA ALA A 63 -5.60 -12.18 -8.12
C ALA A 63 -7.12 -11.90 -8.14
N VAL A 64 -7.59 -11.13 -9.13
CA VAL A 64 -9.02 -10.82 -9.31
C VAL A 64 -9.81 -12.08 -9.66
N VAL A 65 -9.34 -12.87 -10.63
CA VAL A 65 -10.03 -14.09 -11.07
C VAL A 65 -10.15 -15.10 -9.93
N VAL A 66 -9.08 -15.35 -9.19
CA VAL A 66 -9.08 -16.26 -8.04
C VAL A 66 -10.05 -15.78 -6.97
N TYR A 67 -10.00 -14.50 -6.63
CA TYR A 67 -10.88 -13.88 -5.64
C TYR A 67 -12.36 -14.00 -6.05
N VAL A 68 -12.70 -13.61 -7.28
CA VAL A 68 -14.08 -13.67 -7.78
C VAL A 68 -14.58 -15.12 -7.81
N ARG A 69 -13.75 -16.08 -8.23
CA ARG A 69 -14.11 -17.51 -8.20
C ARG A 69 -14.42 -17.98 -6.77
N TRP A 70 -13.66 -17.55 -5.78
CA TRP A 70 -13.93 -17.88 -4.38
C TRP A 70 -15.23 -17.22 -3.88
N ALA A 71 -15.46 -15.96 -4.21
CA ALA A 71 -16.70 -15.26 -3.86
C ALA A 71 -17.95 -15.93 -4.49
N LEU A 72 -17.85 -16.33 -5.76
CA LEU A 72 -18.92 -17.06 -6.45
C LEU A 72 -19.16 -18.45 -5.83
N ARG A 73 -18.09 -19.17 -5.44
CA ARG A 73 -18.24 -20.47 -4.73
C ARG A 73 -18.99 -20.32 -3.41
N LEU A 74 -18.73 -19.28 -2.64
CA LEU A 74 -19.47 -19.02 -1.40
C LEU A 74 -20.93 -18.77 -1.68
N ARG A 75 -21.24 -17.92 -2.66
CA ARG A 75 -22.63 -17.63 -3.04
C ARG A 75 -23.37 -18.88 -3.53
N ALA A 76 -22.70 -19.72 -4.31
CA ALA A 76 -23.29 -20.99 -4.79
C ALA A 76 -23.61 -22.00 -3.66
N ARG A 77 -22.95 -21.87 -2.48
CA ARG A 77 -23.26 -22.63 -1.27
C ARG A 77 -24.34 -21.99 -0.38
N GLY A 78 -24.90 -20.85 -0.78
CA GLY A 78 -25.81 -20.07 0.04
C GLY A 78 -25.15 -19.15 1.07
N ASP A 79 -23.81 -19.08 1.10
CA ASP A 79 -23.06 -18.22 1.99
C ASP A 79 -23.11 -16.76 1.54
N HIS A 80 -23.35 -15.86 2.48
CA HIS A 80 -23.32 -14.42 2.18
C HIS A 80 -21.89 -13.90 2.09
N TRP A 81 -21.54 -13.25 0.96
CA TRP A 81 -20.33 -12.46 0.77
C TRP A 81 -20.69 -11.05 0.28
N PRO A 82 -20.29 -9.98 1.03
CA PRO A 82 -20.63 -8.61 0.67
C PRO A 82 -20.06 -8.18 -0.67
N LEU A 83 -20.89 -7.64 -1.54
CA LEU A 83 -20.45 -7.15 -2.87
C LEU A 83 -19.38 -6.04 -2.75
N LEU A 84 -19.53 -5.15 -1.76
CA LEU A 84 -18.59 -4.06 -1.53
C LEU A 84 -17.15 -4.55 -1.31
N ARG A 85 -16.95 -5.71 -0.68
CA ARG A 85 -15.62 -6.32 -0.53
C ARG A 85 -15.03 -6.73 -1.88
N THR A 86 -15.87 -7.31 -2.75
CA THR A 86 -15.45 -7.69 -4.10
C THR A 86 -15.11 -6.47 -4.94
N LEU A 87 -15.94 -5.44 -4.88
CA LEU A 87 -15.70 -4.18 -5.59
C LEU A 87 -14.41 -3.50 -5.10
N SER A 88 -14.20 -3.45 -3.79
CA SER A 88 -12.98 -2.88 -3.19
C SER A 88 -11.73 -3.62 -3.66
N TRP A 89 -11.75 -4.97 -3.67
CA TRP A 89 -10.64 -5.78 -4.17
C TRP A 89 -10.35 -5.54 -5.64
N VAL A 90 -11.38 -5.57 -6.48
CA VAL A 90 -11.24 -5.35 -7.94
C VAL A 90 -10.72 -3.93 -8.20
N LEU A 91 -11.30 -2.93 -7.55
CA LEU A 91 -10.87 -1.53 -7.71
C LEU A 91 -9.42 -1.33 -7.24
N GLY A 92 -9.03 -1.99 -6.14
CA GLY A 92 -7.64 -1.93 -5.66
C GLY A 92 -6.64 -2.44 -6.71
N TRP A 93 -6.95 -3.54 -7.39
CA TRP A 93 -6.10 -4.05 -8.47
C TRP A 93 -6.16 -3.19 -9.74
N VAL A 94 -7.31 -2.61 -10.08
CA VAL A 94 -7.42 -1.65 -11.20
C VAL A 94 -6.55 -0.42 -10.93
N VAL A 95 -6.62 0.12 -9.72
CA VAL A 95 -5.79 1.26 -9.29
C VAL A 95 -4.30 0.88 -9.29
N PHE A 96 -3.95 -0.30 -8.81
CA PHE A 96 -2.57 -0.79 -8.85
C PHE A 96 -2.03 -0.88 -10.29
N VAL A 97 -2.80 -1.48 -11.22
CA VAL A 97 -2.42 -1.56 -12.64
C VAL A 97 -2.30 -0.17 -13.26
N TYR A 98 -3.18 0.77 -12.90
CA TYR A 98 -3.06 2.14 -13.38
C TYR A 98 -1.72 2.77 -12.94
N PHE A 99 -1.34 2.64 -11.66
CA PHE A 99 -0.08 3.22 -11.17
C PHE A 99 1.16 2.49 -11.71
N THR A 100 1.07 1.22 -12.08
CA THR A 100 2.19 0.44 -12.61
C THR A 100 2.26 0.36 -14.13
N SER A 101 1.25 0.89 -14.85
CA SER A 101 1.19 0.81 -16.32
C SER A 101 0.67 2.07 -17.01
N GLY A 102 0.03 3.00 -16.29
CA GLY A 102 -0.49 4.25 -16.84
C GLY A 102 0.53 5.39 -16.80
N GLY A 103 0.07 6.61 -16.98
CA GLY A 103 0.91 7.81 -16.99
C GLY A 103 1.91 7.90 -15.84
N PRO A 104 1.55 7.62 -14.58
CA PRO A 104 2.50 7.59 -13.47
C PRO A 104 3.69 6.65 -13.72
N ALA A 105 3.46 5.45 -14.24
CA ALA A 105 4.55 4.50 -14.55
C ALA A 105 5.39 4.91 -15.76
N VAL A 106 4.77 5.54 -16.77
CA VAL A 106 5.49 6.00 -17.97
C VAL A 106 6.51 7.08 -17.61
N TYR A 107 6.05 8.10 -16.87
CA TYR A 107 6.90 9.22 -16.47
C TYR A 107 7.70 8.97 -15.20
N GLY A 108 7.24 8.09 -14.31
CA GLY A 108 7.93 7.73 -13.07
C GLY A 108 9.31 7.10 -13.28
N LYS A 109 9.59 6.62 -14.49
CA LYS A 109 10.89 6.07 -14.85
C LYS A 109 11.94 7.13 -15.21
N ILE A 110 11.52 8.37 -15.47
CA ILE A 110 12.40 9.46 -15.92
C ILE A 110 12.22 10.75 -15.11
N LEU A 111 11.10 10.90 -14.39
CA LEU A 111 10.80 12.05 -13.53
C LEU A 111 10.57 11.60 -12.09
N PHE A 112 11.32 12.19 -11.16
CA PHE A 112 11.18 11.88 -9.73
C PHE A 112 9.78 12.26 -9.20
N SER A 113 9.21 13.37 -9.67
CA SER A 113 7.86 13.79 -9.26
C SER A 113 6.79 12.75 -9.63
N TRP A 114 6.83 12.18 -10.81
CA TRP A 114 5.91 11.14 -11.26
C TRP A 114 6.18 9.80 -10.59
N HIS A 115 7.46 9.50 -10.31
CA HIS A 115 7.85 8.35 -9.48
C HIS A 115 7.21 8.42 -8.09
N MET A 116 7.16 9.61 -7.47
CA MET A 116 6.46 9.78 -6.20
C MET A 116 4.95 9.55 -6.33
N VAL A 117 4.33 9.97 -7.43
CA VAL A 117 2.90 9.65 -7.70
C VAL A 117 2.68 8.14 -7.79
N GLU A 118 3.51 7.45 -8.58
CA GLU A 118 3.48 5.98 -8.70
C GLU A 118 3.64 5.31 -7.33
N HIS A 119 4.65 5.74 -6.58
CA HIS A 119 4.94 5.23 -5.25
C HIS A 119 3.76 5.42 -4.27
N MET A 120 3.16 6.61 -4.21
CA MET A 120 1.99 6.87 -3.35
C MET A 120 0.80 6.02 -3.76
N GLY A 121 0.59 5.84 -5.06
CA GLY A 121 -0.47 5.00 -5.60
C GLY A 121 -0.33 3.55 -5.17
N VAL A 122 0.86 2.99 -5.31
CA VAL A 122 1.17 1.59 -4.98
C VAL A 122 1.23 1.33 -3.47
N ALA A 123 1.87 2.23 -2.71
CA ALA A 123 2.12 2.01 -1.28
C ALA A 123 0.94 2.41 -0.37
N MET A 124 0.07 3.32 -0.82
CA MET A 124 -0.99 3.85 0.04
C MET A 124 -2.39 3.66 -0.57
N ILE A 125 -2.63 4.08 -1.83
CA ILE A 125 -3.98 4.08 -2.40
C ILE A 125 -4.44 2.66 -2.72
N ALA A 126 -3.62 1.85 -3.39
CA ALA A 126 -3.97 0.47 -3.72
C ALA A 126 -4.23 -0.39 -2.46
N PRO A 127 -3.38 -0.40 -1.41
CA PRO A 127 -3.64 -1.11 -0.15
C PRO A 127 -4.92 -0.68 0.56
N LEU A 128 -5.24 0.62 0.55
CA LEU A 128 -6.46 1.15 1.16
C LEU A 128 -7.73 0.54 0.53
N LEU A 129 -7.68 0.16 -0.73
CA LEU A 129 -8.75 -0.51 -1.46
C LEU A 129 -8.66 -2.04 -1.37
N LEU A 130 -7.46 -2.61 -1.36
CA LEU A 130 -7.26 -4.06 -1.32
C LEU A 130 -7.62 -4.67 0.05
N VAL A 131 -7.20 -4.03 1.14
CA VAL A 131 -7.39 -4.57 2.50
C VAL A 131 -8.87 -4.77 2.87
N PRO A 132 -9.81 -3.83 2.59
CA PRO A 132 -11.24 -4.05 2.85
C PRO A 132 -11.85 -5.22 2.09
N GLY A 133 -11.20 -5.67 1.00
CA GLY A 133 -11.56 -6.88 0.28
C GLY A 133 -11.51 -8.15 1.13
N ALA A 134 -10.74 -8.16 2.21
CA ALA A 134 -10.59 -9.29 3.13
C ALA A 134 -10.27 -10.64 2.42
N PRO A 135 -9.19 -10.70 1.61
CA PRO A 135 -8.88 -11.86 0.78
C PRO A 135 -8.57 -13.12 1.60
N VAL A 136 -7.94 -12.97 2.77
CA VAL A 136 -7.61 -14.11 3.65
C VAL A 136 -8.89 -14.72 4.22
N THR A 137 -9.81 -13.90 4.70
CA THR A 137 -11.13 -14.36 5.17
C THR A 137 -11.89 -15.08 4.07
N LEU A 138 -11.89 -14.53 2.85
CA LEU A 138 -12.55 -15.17 1.70
C LEU A 138 -11.92 -16.52 1.38
N ALA A 139 -10.60 -16.60 1.30
CA ALA A 139 -9.87 -17.82 1.02
C ALA A 139 -10.16 -18.92 2.05
N LEU A 140 -10.09 -18.58 3.34
CA LEU A 140 -10.38 -19.52 4.44
C LEU A 140 -11.82 -20.04 4.46
N ARG A 141 -12.77 -19.25 3.97
CA ARG A 141 -14.18 -19.68 3.84
C ARG A 141 -14.43 -20.48 2.57
N ALA A 142 -13.75 -20.16 1.46
CA ALA A 142 -13.97 -20.78 0.16
C ALA A 142 -13.23 -22.11 -0.01
N LEU A 143 -12.08 -22.26 0.63
CA LEU A 143 -11.23 -23.46 0.54
C LEU A 143 -11.71 -24.55 1.51
N PRO A 144 -11.79 -25.81 1.08
CA PRO A 144 -12.17 -26.91 1.95
C PRO A 144 -11.08 -27.21 2.98
N ALA A 145 -11.48 -27.51 4.21
CA ALA A 145 -10.57 -28.03 5.21
C ALA A 145 -10.22 -29.49 4.89
N ARG A 146 -8.96 -29.88 5.00
CA ARG A 146 -8.52 -31.25 4.83
C ARG A 146 -8.75 -32.06 6.11
N LYS A 147 -9.28 -33.28 5.94
CA LYS A 147 -9.55 -34.21 7.05
C LYS A 147 -8.40 -35.21 7.28
N ASP A 148 -7.53 -35.35 6.28
CA ASP A 148 -6.43 -36.31 6.23
C ASP A 148 -5.12 -35.83 6.88
N LYS A 149 -5.17 -34.69 7.59
CA LYS A 149 -4.01 -34.02 8.22
C LYS A 149 -2.90 -33.60 7.24
N THR A 150 -3.12 -33.63 5.93
CA THR A 150 -2.17 -33.12 4.95
C THR A 150 -2.27 -31.60 4.82
N LEU A 151 -1.17 -30.96 4.40
CA LEU A 151 -1.13 -29.52 4.19
C LEU A 151 -1.80 -29.17 2.86
N GLY A 152 -2.99 -28.57 2.92
CA GLY A 152 -3.67 -28.00 1.77
C GLY A 152 -3.53 -26.49 1.73
N PRO A 153 -4.06 -25.82 0.68
CA PRO A 153 -3.98 -24.35 0.58
C PRO A 153 -4.57 -23.62 1.80
N ARG A 154 -5.67 -24.12 2.36
CA ARG A 154 -6.30 -23.55 3.56
C ARG A 154 -5.41 -23.68 4.79
N GLU A 155 -4.82 -24.84 4.98
CA GLU A 155 -3.92 -25.15 6.10
C GLU A 155 -2.62 -24.33 5.99
N LEU A 156 -2.09 -24.12 4.78
CA LEU A 156 -0.94 -23.25 4.54
C LEU A 156 -1.26 -21.78 4.91
N ILE A 157 -2.42 -21.26 4.50
CA ILE A 157 -2.86 -19.91 4.88
C ILE A 157 -2.96 -19.80 6.39
N LEU A 158 -3.57 -20.77 7.06
CA LEU A 158 -3.69 -20.78 8.53
C LEU A 158 -2.32 -20.86 9.21
N ALA A 159 -1.42 -21.70 8.72
CA ALA A 159 -0.06 -21.81 9.25
C ALA A 159 0.70 -20.48 9.10
N THR A 160 0.55 -19.80 7.96
CA THR A 160 1.15 -18.47 7.71
C THR A 160 0.58 -17.43 8.67
N VAL A 161 -0.75 -17.35 8.80
CA VAL A 161 -1.43 -16.36 9.66
C VAL A 161 -1.05 -16.56 11.13
N HIS A 162 -0.83 -17.80 11.58
CA HIS A 162 -0.44 -18.11 12.95
C HIS A 162 1.09 -18.19 13.15
N SER A 163 1.89 -17.95 12.11
CA SER A 163 3.34 -18.01 12.21
C SER A 163 3.90 -16.94 13.14
N SER A 164 5.02 -17.25 13.81
CA SER A 164 5.73 -16.27 14.63
C SER A 164 6.27 -15.12 13.80
N TYR A 165 6.65 -15.38 12.54
CA TYR A 165 7.10 -14.37 11.60
C TYR A 165 6.01 -13.34 11.30
N LEU A 166 4.80 -13.79 10.92
CA LEU A 166 3.70 -12.86 10.65
C LEU A 166 3.23 -12.14 11.92
N ARG A 167 3.35 -12.77 13.09
CA ARG A 167 3.06 -12.11 14.38
C ARG A 167 3.98 -10.91 14.64
N VAL A 168 5.25 -11.02 14.28
CA VAL A 168 6.20 -9.89 14.40
C VAL A 168 5.89 -8.82 13.37
N LEU A 169 5.71 -9.18 12.10
CA LEU A 169 5.41 -8.23 11.01
C LEU A 169 4.07 -7.51 11.22
N ALA A 170 3.08 -8.19 11.76
CA ALA A 170 1.77 -7.62 12.06
C ALA A 170 1.71 -6.88 13.42
N ASN A 171 2.83 -6.69 14.10
CA ASN A 171 2.91 -5.75 15.21
C ASN A 171 2.80 -4.32 14.65
N PRO A 172 1.88 -3.47 15.15
CA PRO A 172 1.67 -2.13 14.59
C PRO A 172 2.92 -1.27 14.55
N ALA A 173 3.77 -1.32 15.58
CA ALA A 173 5.02 -0.57 15.60
C ALA A 173 6.02 -1.11 14.56
N VAL A 174 6.10 -2.44 14.38
CA VAL A 174 6.97 -3.04 13.36
C VAL A 174 6.48 -2.72 11.95
N ALA A 175 5.17 -2.86 11.70
CA ALA A 175 4.58 -2.53 10.40
C ALA A 175 4.79 -1.05 10.03
N ALA A 176 4.59 -0.13 10.98
CA ALA A 176 4.84 1.29 10.80
C ALA A 176 6.34 1.58 10.56
N SER A 177 7.21 0.95 11.33
CA SER A 177 8.67 1.09 11.16
C SER A 177 9.13 0.58 9.80
N LEU A 178 8.65 -0.58 9.35
CA LEU A 178 8.94 -1.10 8.03
C LEU A 178 8.41 -0.19 6.92
N PHE A 179 7.18 0.32 7.07
CA PHE A 179 6.59 1.21 6.09
C PHE A 179 7.39 2.52 5.94
N PHE A 180 7.83 3.11 7.05
CA PHE A 180 8.51 4.41 7.03
C PHE A 180 10.04 4.29 6.85
N PHE A 181 10.73 3.52 7.70
CA PHE A 181 12.19 3.47 7.66
C PHE A 181 12.72 2.80 6.41
N SER A 182 11.99 1.83 5.84
CA SER A 182 12.39 1.24 4.57
C SER A 182 12.34 2.26 3.43
N LEU A 183 11.37 3.18 3.44
CA LEU A 183 11.31 4.30 2.50
C LEU A 183 12.57 5.17 2.60
N ALA A 184 12.90 5.64 3.83
CA ALA A 184 14.07 6.48 4.04
C ALA A 184 15.37 5.75 3.64
N ILE A 185 15.54 4.50 4.10
CA ILE A 185 16.72 3.68 3.76
C ILE A 185 16.82 3.48 2.25
N PHE A 186 15.70 3.19 1.58
CA PHE A 186 15.68 2.93 0.15
C PHE A 186 16.10 4.17 -0.65
N TYR A 187 15.47 5.33 -0.42
CA TYR A 187 15.73 6.54 -1.20
C TYR A 187 17.10 7.16 -0.92
N TYR A 188 17.63 7.04 0.31
CA TYR A 188 18.93 7.59 0.68
C TYR A 188 20.07 6.56 0.60
N SER A 189 19.89 5.46 -0.13
CA SER A 189 20.91 4.45 -0.36
C SER A 189 21.07 4.14 -1.85
N PRO A 190 22.12 3.41 -2.27
CA PRO A 190 22.31 2.97 -3.65
C PRO A 190 21.17 2.06 -4.19
N LEU A 191 20.26 1.58 -3.32
CA LEU A 191 19.14 0.74 -3.74
C LEU A 191 18.18 1.48 -4.66
N PHE A 192 17.97 2.77 -4.44
CA PHE A 192 17.10 3.57 -5.30
C PHE A 192 17.64 3.67 -6.72
N GLU A 193 18.92 3.99 -6.87
CA GLU A 193 19.56 4.04 -8.19
C GLU A 193 19.54 2.67 -8.88
N LEU A 194 19.86 1.60 -8.14
CA LEU A 194 19.79 0.24 -8.66
C LEU A 194 18.38 -0.12 -9.16
N ALA A 195 17.35 0.29 -8.42
CA ALA A 195 15.97 0.07 -8.83
C ALA A 195 15.58 0.85 -10.08
N MET A 196 16.06 2.09 -10.21
CA MET A 196 15.80 2.91 -11.41
C MET A 196 16.52 2.37 -12.66
N ARG A 197 17.73 1.82 -12.50
CA ARG A 197 18.55 1.29 -13.61
C ARG A 197 18.18 -0.13 -14.04
N THR A 198 17.48 -0.89 -13.20
CA THR A 198 17.24 -2.32 -13.47
C THR A 198 15.76 -2.66 -13.35
N HIS A 199 15.26 -3.41 -14.33
CA HIS A 199 13.87 -3.90 -14.27
C HIS A 199 13.61 -4.74 -13.01
N THR A 200 14.51 -5.65 -12.66
CA THR A 200 14.38 -6.47 -11.45
C THR A 200 14.36 -5.62 -10.17
N GLY A 201 15.24 -4.62 -10.08
CA GLY A 201 15.27 -3.69 -8.96
C GLY A 201 13.96 -2.93 -8.82
N HIS A 202 13.42 -2.43 -9.94
CA HIS A 202 12.13 -1.73 -9.96
C HIS A 202 10.97 -2.65 -9.53
N VAL A 203 10.93 -3.89 -10.02
CA VAL A 203 9.92 -4.89 -9.61
C VAL A 203 10.02 -5.16 -8.10
N LEU A 204 11.22 -5.39 -7.57
CA LEU A 204 11.42 -5.64 -6.13
C LEU A 204 11.01 -4.42 -5.29
N MET A 205 11.28 -3.22 -5.76
CA MET A 205 10.82 -1.98 -5.13
C MET A 205 9.29 -1.92 -5.07
N MET A 206 8.59 -2.18 -6.17
CA MET A 206 7.12 -2.21 -6.21
C MET A 206 6.53 -3.27 -5.29
N VAL A 207 7.10 -4.49 -5.28
CA VAL A 207 6.71 -5.55 -4.34
C VAL A 207 6.86 -5.09 -2.90
N HIS A 208 8.01 -4.51 -2.57
CA HIS A 208 8.31 -4.06 -1.22
C HIS A 208 7.30 -3.00 -0.75
N PHE A 209 7.06 -1.96 -1.55
CA PHE A 209 6.16 -0.87 -1.19
C PHE A 209 4.70 -1.30 -1.15
N LEU A 210 4.26 -2.17 -2.06
CA LEU A 210 2.91 -2.75 -1.98
C LEU A 210 2.73 -3.57 -0.70
N LEU A 211 3.70 -4.43 -0.37
CA LEU A 211 3.61 -5.31 0.80
C LEU A 211 3.67 -4.52 2.12
N THR A 212 4.58 -3.55 2.25
CA THR A 212 4.69 -2.73 3.47
C THR A 212 3.45 -1.86 3.66
N GLY A 213 2.94 -1.25 2.59
CA GLY A 213 1.70 -0.47 2.62
C GLY A 213 0.47 -1.35 2.93
N TYR A 214 0.40 -2.54 2.34
CA TYR A 214 -0.67 -3.51 2.63
C TYR A 214 -0.63 -3.96 4.09
N MET A 215 0.54 -4.32 4.60
CA MET A 215 0.74 -4.72 6.01
C MET A 215 0.34 -3.61 6.98
N PHE A 216 0.78 -2.39 6.73
CA PHE A 216 0.44 -1.24 7.56
C PHE A 216 -1.07 -0.98 7.56
N THR A 217 -1.69 -0.92 6.39
CA THR A 217 -3.14 -0.74 6.24
C THR A 217 -3.93 -1.89 6.89
N TRP A 218 -3.48 -3.14 6.70
CA TRP A 218 -4.13 -4.32 7.28
C TRP A 218 -4.09 -4.31 8.81
N VAL A 219 -2.98 -3.94 9.40
CA VAL A 219 -2.84 -3.85 10.87
C VAL A 219 -3.76 -2.78 11.44
N LEU A 220 -3.91 -1.64 10.76
CA LEU A 220 -4.80 -0.55 11.19
C LEU A 220 -6.28 -0.91 11.04
N ILE A 221 -6.68 -1.45 9.89
CA ILE A 221 -8.08 -1.77 9.59
C ILE A 221 -8.50 -3.10 10.26
N GLY A 222 -7.65 -4.15 10.21
CA GLY A 222 -7.85 -5.43 10.90
C GLY A 222 -9.13 -6.17 10.53
N ILE A 223 -9.48 -6.22 9.25
CA ILE A 223 -10.67 -6.96 8.76
C ILE A 223 -10.37 -8.46 8.64
N ASP A 224 -9.18 -8.81 8.17
CA ASP A 224 -8.72 -10.19 8.03
C ASP A 224 -8.15 -10.77 9.34
N PRO A 225 -8.15 -12.10 9.52
CA PRO A 225 -7.55 -12.74 10.67
C PRO A 225 -6.08 -12.37 10.83
N GLY A 226 -5.70 -12.08 12.07
CA GLY A 226 -4.34 -11.69 12.42
C GLY A 226 -4.07 -11.84 13.91
N PRO A 227 -2.89 -11.45 14.39
CA PRO A 227 -2.54 -11.47 15.79
C PRO A 227 -3.43 -10.53 16.63
N LYS A 228 -3.26 -10.59 17.96
CA LYS A 228 -4.02 -9.74 18.89
C LYS A 228 -3.86 -8.27 18.52
N ARG A 229 -4.98 -7.60 18.31
CA ARG A 229 -5.01 -6.16 17.95
C ARG A 229 -4.66 -5.28 19.14
N TRP A 230 -3.98 -4.19 18.87
CA TRP A 230 -3.80 -3.11 19.82
C TRP A 230 -5.10 -2.32 20.02
N SER A 231 -5.15 -1.53 21.10
CA SER A 231 -6.28 -0.63 21.30
C SER A 231 -6.39 0.39 20.16
N PRO A 232 -7.59 0.81 19.78
CA PRO A 232 -7.76 1.80 18.70
C PRO A 232 -7.00 3.10 18.95
N LEU A 233 -6.90 3.54 20.20
CA LEU A 233 -6.11 4.72 20.57
C LEU A 233 -4.63 4.52 20.27
N ALA A 234 -4.07 3.35 20.62
CA ALA A 234 -2.67 3.04 20.29
C ALA A 234 -2.44 2.97 18.78
N LEU A 235 -3.40 2.44 18.01
CA LEU A 235 -3.33 2.44 16.54
C LEU A 235 -3.37 3.86 15.95
N LEU A 236 -4.17 4.76 16.53
CA LEU A 236 -4.17 6.17 16.12
C LEU A 236 -2.82 6.84 16.41
N VAL A 237 -2.22 6.58 17.58
CA VAL A 237 -0.88 7.10 17.90
C VAL A 237 0.16 6.61 16.89
N VAL A 238 0.15 5.31 16.56
CA VAL A 238 1.05 4.75 15.54
C VAL A 238 0.82 5.39 14.18
N LEU A 239 -0.45 5.55 13.78
CA LEU A 239 -0.81 6.21 12.53
C LEU A 239 -0.28 7.65 12.48
N PHE A 240 -0.56 8.47 13.50
CA PHE A 240 -0.10 9.86 13.54
C PHE A 240 1.42 9.97 13.56
N ALA A 241 2.12 9.11 14.31
CA ALA A 241 3.57 9.06 14.28
C ALA A 241 4.09 8.75 12.87
N THR A 242 3.52 7.74 12.19
CA THR A 242 3.92 7.35 10.83
C THR A 242 3.71 8.47 9.83
N ILE A 243 2.57 9.18 9.92
CA ILE A 243 2.28 10.33 9.04
C ILE A 243 3.28 11.46 9.26
N SER A 244 3.55 11.78 10.53
CA SER A 244 4.49 12.85 10.85
C SER A 244 5.85 12.57 10.22
N PHE A 245 6.34 11.35 10.36
CA PHE A 245 7.60 10.95 9.72
C PHE A 245 7.53 10.98 8.19
N HIS A 246 6.40 10.57 7.60
CA HIS A 246 6.20 10.64 6.16
C HIS A 246 6.19 12.08 5.66
N ALA A 247 5.52 12.97 6.37
CA ALA A 247 5.53 14.40 6.09
C ALA A 247 6.94 15.00 6.17
N PHE A 248 7.72 14.64 7.20
CA PHE A 248 9.14 15.06 7.30
C PHE A 248 9.97 14.60 6.12
N PHE A 249 9.79 13.36 5.65
CA PHE A 249 10.47 12.88 4.46
C PHE A 249 10.15 13.75 3.24
N GLY A 250 8.87 14.05 3.01
CA GLY A 250 8.45 14.93 1.91
C GLY A 250 9.02 16.35 2.05
N VAL A 251 9.00 16.94 3.25
CA VAL A 251 9.57 18.27 3.51
C VAL A 251 11.08 18.29 3.29
N ILE A 252 11.83 17.27 3.73
CA ILE A 252 13.28 17.16 3.48
C ILE A 252 13.55 17.14 1.97
N LEU A 253 12.76 16.41 1.19
CA LEU A 253 12.90 16.38 -0.26
C LEU A 253 12.58 17.72 -0.91
N THR A 254 11.59 18.48 -0.42
CA THR A 254 11.26 19.81 -0.95
C THR A 254 12.36 20.85 -0.72
N GLN A 255 13.19 20.64 0.29
CA GLN A 255 14.32 21.51 0.65
C GLN A 255 15.65 20.97 0.13
N SER A 256 15.67 19.82 -0.53
CA SER A 256 16.91 19.18 -0.97
C SER A 256 17.59 20.02 -2.07
N THR A 257 18.90 20.20 -1.93
CA THR A 257 19.78 20.80 -2.91
C THR A 257 20.67 19.77 -3.62
N GLN A 258 20.56 18.52 -3.21
CA GLN A 258 21.29 17.38 -3.79
C GLN A 258 20.29 16.46 -4.48
N LEU A 259 20.66 15.98 -5.66
CA LEU A 259 19.84 15.05 -6.42
C LEU A 259 20.00 13.62 -5.88
N LEU A 260 18.90 12.94 -5.59
CA LEU A 260 18.90 11.53 -5.29
C LEU A 260 19.15 10.73 -6.58
N ALA A 261 19.89 9.64 -6.49
CA ALA A 261 20.30 8.85 -7.66
C ALA A 261 20.86 9.75 -8.79
N GLU A 262 21.82 10.61 -8.43
CA GLU A 262 22.41 11.63 -9.33
C GLU A 262 22.95 11.01 -10.61
N ASP A 263 23.61 9.87 -10.51
CA ASP A 263 24.12 9.13 -11.67
C ASP A 263 23.04 8.61 -12.60
N PHE A 264 21.78 8.57 -12.15
CA PHE A 264 20.63 8.24 -12.98
C PHE A 264 19.92 9.50 -13.48
N PHE A 265 19.25 10.27 -12.60
CA PHE A 265 18.45 11.42 -12.98
C PHE A 265 19.26 12.60 -13.55
N GLY A 266 20.47 12.80 -13.03
CA GLY A 266 21.37 13.87 -13.53
C GLY A 266 21.95 13.58 -14.92
N ARG A 267 21.93 12.33 -15.36
CA ARG A 267 22.49 11.90 -16.65
C ARG A 267 21.41 11.66 -17.73
N LEU A 268 20.14 11.74 -17.40
CA LEU A 268 19.04 11.53 -18.38
C LEU A 268 19.03 12.56 -19.50
N ASP A 269 19.56 13.78 -19.27
CA ASP A 269 19.69 14.87 -20.23
C ASP A 269 18.42 15.09 -21.09
N LEU A 270 17.27 15.21 -20.40
CA LEU A 270 15.99 15.44 -21.06
C LEU A 270 15.94 16.87 -21.60
N SER A 271 15.90 17.06 -22.91
CA SER A 271 15.94 18.35 -23.58
C SER A 271 14.82 19.33 -23.15
N TRP A 272 13.71 18.79 -22.68
CA TRP A 272 12.53 19.52 -22.21
C TRP A 272 12.50 19.74 -20.68
N MET A 273 13.34 19.06 -19.90
CA MET A 273 13.43 19.19 -18.43
C MET A 273 14.82 19.75 -18.04
N ARG A 274 14.84 21.02 -17.62
CA ARG A 274 16.11 21.74 -17.36
C ARG A 274 16.67 21.59 -15.95
N ASP A 275 15.80 21.22 -14.98
CA ASP A 275 16.16 21.20 -13.56
C ASP A 275 15.61 19.95 -12.86
N PRO A 276 16.41 18.88 -12.79
CA PRO A 276 16.02 17.65 -12.10
C PRO A 276 15.88 17.84 -10.58
N ILE A 277 16.56 18.82 -9.96
CA ILE A 277 16.38 19.12 -8.53
C ILE A 277 15.00 19.74 -8.30
N ALA A 278 14.57 20.67 -9.15
CA ALA A 278 13.21 21.21 -9.05
C ALA A 278 12.13 20.14 -9.24
N ASP A 279 12.38 19.15 -10.11
CA ASP A 279 11.46 17.99 -10.25
C ASP A 279 11.46 17.12 -9.00
N GLN A 280 12.61 16.85 -8.40
CA GLN A 280 12.71 16.13 -7.12
C GLN A 280 11.99 16.88 -5.99
N GLN A 281 12.12 18.20 -5.92
CA GLN A 281 11.43 19.01 -4.93
C GLN A 281 9.90 18.94 -5.10
N ARG A 282 9.39 18.94 -6.35
CA ARG A 282 7.98 18.67 -6.65
C ARG A 282 7.56 17.28 -6.18
N GLY A 283 8.40 16.25 -6.39
CA GLY A 283 8.19 14.91 -5.87
C GLY A 283 8.07 14.89 -4.35
N GLY A 284 8.90 15.66 -3.65
CA GLY A 284 8.79 15.86 -2.20
C GLY A 284 7.44 16.46 -1.78
N ALA A 285 6.98 17.49 -2.49
CA ALA A 285 5.67 18.11 -2.25
C ALA A 285 4.51 17.14 -2.51
N ILE A 286 4.61 16.30 -3.54
CA ILE A 286 3.65 15.25 -3.85
C ILE A 286 3.63 14.19 -2.74
N ALA A 287 4.80 13.70 -2.31
CA ALA A 287 4.91 12.74 -1.22
C ALA A 287 4.23 13.27 0.05
N TRP A 288 4.47 14.53 0.40
CA TRP A 288 3.81 15.17 1.53
C TRP A 288 2.28 15.29 1.31
N GLY A 289 1.86 16.01 0.28
CA GLY A 289 0.45 16.39 0.10
C GLY A 289 -0.48 15.22 -0.25
N VAL A 290 -0.05 14.31 -1.14
CA VAL A 290 -0.87 13.16 -1.55
C VAL A 290 -1.01 12.14 -0.41
N GLY A 291 0.02 11.99 0.44
CA GLY A 291 0.00 11.08 1.58
C GLY A 291 -1.06 11.42 2.64
N GLU A 292 -1.48 12.67 2.73
CA GLU A 292 -2.47 13.11 3.73
C GLU A 292 -3.86 12.49 3.50
N ALA A 293 -4.31 12.37 2.25
CA ALA A 293 -5.66 11.89 1.95
C ALA A 293 -5.88 10.40 2.31
N PRO A 294 -5.04 9.42 1.91
CA PRO A 294 -5.15 8.03 2.35
C PRO A 294 -5.07 7.89 3.86
N THR A 295 -4.26 8.71 4.49
CA THR A 295 -4.07 8.70 5.93
C THR A 295 -5.30 9.20 6.69
N LEU A 296 -5.92 10.27 6.22
CA LEU A 296 -7.18 10.75 6.79
C LEU A 296 -8.27 9.66 6.72
N VAL A 297 -8.35 8.93 5.61
CA VAL A 297 -9.27 7.81 5.46
C VAL A 297 -8.98 6.71 6.49
N LEU A 298 -7.70 6.36 6.71
CA LEU A 298 -7.30 5.40 7.74
C LEU A 298 -7.62 5.91 9.15
N ALA A 299 -7.38 7.18 9.45
CA ALA A 299 -7.71 7.78 10.74
C ALA A 299 -9.22 7.71 11.02
N ILE A 300 -10.05 8.06 10.03
CA ILE A 300 -11.51 7.96 10.12
C ILE A 300 -11.93 6.48 10.34
N ALA A 301 -11.34 5.55 9.61
CA ALA A 301 -11.64 4.13 9.75
C ALA A 301 -11.31 3.59 11.14
N VAL A 302 -10.16 3.96 11.71
CA VAL A 302 -9.74 3.55 13.06
C VAL A 302 -10.60 4.23 14.13
N ALA A 303 -10.90 5.54 13.98
CA ALA A 303 -11.77 6.27 14.89
C ALA A 303 -13.20 5.70 14.88
N TRP A 304 -13.74 5.36 13.71
CA TRP A 304 -15.05 4.69 13.59
C TRP A 304 -15.07 3.32 14.29
N GLN A 305 -13.99 2.54 14.17
CA GLN A 305 -13.88 1.27 14.87
C GLN A 305 -13.80 1.47 16.38
N TRP A 306 -13.12 2.51 16.83
CA TRP A 306 -13.05 2.88 18.25
C TRP A 306 -14.45 3.18 18.79
N MET A 307 -15.19 4.10 18.18
CA MET A 307 -16.56 4.41 18.60
C MET A 307 -17.44 3.16 18.70
N ARG A 308 -17.41 2.30 17.68
CA ARG A 308 -18.17 1.04 17.69
C ARG A 308 -17.71 0.03 18.74
N SER A 309 -16.43 0.02 19.12
CA SER A 309 -15.95 -0.88 20.17
C SER A 309 -16.37 -0.39 21.54
N ASP A 310 -16.36 0.91 21.75
CA ASP A 310 -16.79 1.59 22.96
C ASP A 310 -18.28 1.39 23.23
N ASP A 311 -19.13 1.62 22.22
CA ASP A 311 -20.56 1.34 22.26
C ASP A 311 -20.88 -0.11 22.67
N ARG A 312 -20.12 -1.07 22.11
CA ARG A 312 -20.30 -2.50 22.44
C ARG A 312 -19.87 -2.83 23.85
N GLU A 313 -18.79 -2.21 24.32
CA GLU A 313 -18.30 -2.42 25.68
C GLU A 313 -19.27 -1.83 26.70
N THR A 314 -19.76 -0.59 26.47
CA THR A 314 -20.80 0.04 27.27
C THR A 314 -22.05 -0.84 27.33
N ALA A 315 -22.58 -1.26 26.18
CA ALA A 315 -23.76 -2.15 26.16
C ALA A 315 -23.52 -3.53 26.80
N ARG A 316 -22.27 -4.01 26.93
CA ARG A 316 -21.96 -5.22 27.68
C ARG A 316 -21.93 -4.95 29.17
N ARG A 317 -21.38 -3.82 29.60
CA ARG A 317 -21.34 -3.40 31.00
C ARG A 317 -22.73 -3.17 31.52
N ASP A 318 -23.59 -2.44 30.77
CA ASP A 318 -24.98 -2.19 31.13
C ASP A 318 -25.75 -3.50 31.32
N ARG A 319 -25.63 -4.46 30.35
CA ARG A 319 -26.26 -5.79 30.48
C ARG A 319 -25.69 -6.64 31.63
N ALA A 320 -24.44 -6.42 32.04
CA ALA A 320 -23.87 -7.07 33.20
C ALA A 320 -24.40 -6.48 34.51
N ALA A 321 -24.49 -5.13 34.58
CA ALA A 321 -25.10 -4.40 35.69
C ALA A 321 -26.57 -4.81 35.89
N ASP A 322 -27.35 -4.84 34.81
CA ASP A 322 -28.76 -5.30 34.85
C ASP A 322 -28.91 -6.73 35.41
N ARG A 323 -27.97 -7.64 35.09
CA ARG A 323 -28.01 -9.02 35.59
C ARG A 323 -27.56 -9.17 37.01
N ASN A 324 -26.61 -8.37 37.45
CA ASN A 324 -25.94 -8.47 38.75
C ASN A 324 -26.51 -7.46 39.78
N GLY A 325 -27.55 -6.68 39.42
CA GLY A 325 -28.15 -5.68 40.31
C GLY A 325 -27.17 -4.60 40.72
N ASP A 326 -26.31 -4.13 39.78
CA ASP A 326 -25.25 -3.12 40.04
C ASP A 326 -24.29 -3.46 41.19
N ALA A 327 -23.97 -4.75 41.38
CA ALA A 327 -23.13 -5.21 42.45
C ALA A 327 -21.77 -4.51 42.57
N GLU A 328 -21.22 -4.01 41.45
CA GLU A 328 -19.99 -3.21 41.47
C GLU A 328 -20.22 -1.84 42.09
N LEU A 329 -21.34 -1.18 41.77
CA LEU A 329 -21.72 0.10 42.36
C LEU A 329 -22.00 -0.03 43.85
N GLU A 330 -22.68 -1.09 44.25
CA GLU A 330 -22.92 -1.40 45.68
C GLU A 330 -21.61 -1.69 46.41
N ALA A 331 -20.67 -2.40 45.81
CA ALA A 331 -19.35 -2.66 46.39
C ALA A 331 -18.53 -1.36 46.52
N TYR A 332 -18.57 -0.49 45.51
CA TYR A 332 -17.93 0.82 45.56
C TYR A 332 -18.54 1.71 46.65
N ASN A 333 -19.86 1.82 46.72
CA ASN A 333 -20.54 2.57 47.74
C ASN A 333 -20.26 2.07 49.18
N ARG A 334 -20.17 0.75 49.36
CA ARG A 334 -19.75 0.12 50.63
C ARG A 334 -18.32 0.51 50.99
N HIS A 335 -17.41 0.53 50.03
CA HIS A 335 -16.03 0.95 50.24
C HIS A 335 -15.95 2.41 50.68
N LEU A 336 -16.68 3.32 49.97
CA LEU A 336 -16.75 4.75 50.34
C LEU A 336 -17.34 4.95 51.74
N ALA A 337 -18.40 4.22 52.09
CA ALA A 337 -18.99 4.26 53.41
C ALA A 337 -18.06 3.71 54.51
N GLY A 338 -17.10 2.84 54.15
CA GLY A 338 -16.04 2.41 55.05
C GLY A 338 -15.02 3.53 55.33
N LEU A 339 -14.55 4.19 54.26
CA LEU A 339 -13.58 5.29 54.39
C LEU A 339 -14.13 6.48 55.19
N SER A 340 -15.40 6.82 55.01
CA SER A 340 -16.06 7.93 55.77
C SER A 340 -16.34 7.60 57.25
N ARG A 341 -16.06 6.41 57.75
CA ARG A 341 -16.17 6.03 59.16
C ARG A 341 -14.83 6.01 59.90
N GLU A 342 -13.73 6.10 59.14
CA GLU A 342 -12.36 6.12 59.65
C GLU A 342 -11.85 7.55 59.90
N ASP A 343 -12.56 8.59 59.38
CA ASP A 343 -12.37 9.98 59.64
C ASP A 343 -13.31 10.44 60.79
#